data_16e69a7d20a7d45574a7c082cc887ff8
#
_entry.id   16e69a7d20a7d45574a7c082cc887ff8
#
_cell.length_a   1.000
_cell.length_b   1.000
_cell.length_c   1.000
_cell.angle_alpha   90.00
_cell.angle_beta   90.00
_cell.angle_gamma   90.00
#
_symmetry.space_group_name_H-M   'P 1'
#
loop_
_entity.id
_entity.type
_entity.pdbx_description
1 polymer ?
#
loop_
_entity_poly.entity_id
_entity_poly.type
_entity_poly.pdbx_seq_one_letter_code
_entity_poly.pdbx_strand_id
1 'polypeptide(L)'
;PKVTSISAGGANTFLTVDATRVASPGEKTADVRNLGRVVADTWACGRGIVGTLGNGRWTHMQGTPTKIPALSGLFEYDEKARAAIPIRMHSIAVGSTHAAAVMDNVTYLDASESSGENDTNWGADVLWWGGNEFYQLGTGKRNNVANPMYIRPLDMDAEGEVGRRGEQHRFHITPKHTVRIGGRKVSVEQRVECGRNVTAVYSGV
;
A
#
# COMPACT_ATOMS: atom_id res chain seq x y z
N PRO A 1 11.29 15.71 -10.00
CA PRO A 1 10.19 14.99 -9.33
C PRO A 1 8.87 15.31 -10.02
N LYS A 2 8.01 14.29 -10.13
CA LYS A 2 6.66 14.39 -10.72
C LYS A 2 5.65 13.92 -9.67
N VAL A 3 4.70 14.76 -9.29
CA VAL A 3 3.58 14.35 -8.45
C VAL A 3 2.68 13.43 -9.28
N THR A 4 2.39 12.24 -8.79
CA THR A 4 1.59 11.22 -9.47
C THR A 4 0.17 11.16 -8.93
N SER A 5 -0.02 11.41 -7.63
CA SER A 5 -1.35 11.54 -7.03
C SER A 5 -1.36 12.44 -5.79
N ILE A 6 -2.53 12.92 -5.44
CA ILE A 6 -2.83 13.65 -4.21
C ILE A 6 -4.10 13.05 -3.63
N SER A 7 -4.05 12.65 -2.36
CA SER A 7 -5.19 12.14 -1.59
C SER A 7 -5.35 12.95 -0.31
N ALA A 8 -6.56 13.36 0.02
CA ALA A 8 -6.83 14.15 1.21
C ALA A 8 -8.08 13.64 1.94
N GLY A 9 -8.04 13.70 3.26
CA GLY A 9 -9.17 13.34 4.12
C GLY A 9 -8.91 13.75 5.57
N GLY A 10 -10.00 14.04 6.32
CA GLY A 10 -9.87 14.58 7.66
C GLY A 10 -9.05 15.88 7.66
N ALA A 11 -7.94 15.88 8.37
CA ALA A 11 -7.00 17.00 8.43
C ALA A 11 -5.62 16.65 7.82
N ASN A 12 -5.60 15.71 6.88
CA ASN A 12 -4.35 15.16 6.33
C ASN A 12 -4.36 15.17 4.81
N THR A 13 -3.16 15.35 4.24
CA THR A 13 -2.92 15.28 2.80
C THR A 13 -1.73 14.36 2.55
N PHE A 14 -1.88 13.49 1.56
CA PHE A 14 -0.84 12.57 1.08
C PHE A 14 -0.52 12.88 -0.37
N LEU A 15 0.78 12.79 -0.69
CA LEU A 15 1.31 13.03 -2.03
C LEU A 15 2.14 11.83 -2.45
N THR A 16 1.93 11.33 -3.66
CA THR A 16 2.85 10.36 -4.28
C THR A 16 3.67 11.04 -5.35
N VAL A 17 4.97 10.76 -5.36
CA VAL A 17 5.94 11.46 -6.20
C VAL A 17 6.90 10.46 -6.82
N ASP A 18 7.06 10.52 -8.13
CA ASP A 18 8.13 9.86 -8.85
C ASP A 18 9.32 10.82 -9.00
N ALA A 19 10.51 10.37 -8.63
CA ALA A 19 11.74 11.14 -8.80
C ALA A 19 12.91 10.24 -9.15
N THR A 20 13.82 10.72 -9.98
CA THR A 20 15.10 10.04 -10.22
C THR A 20 16.00 10.22 -9.01
N ARG A 21 16.50 9.12 -8.45
CA ARG A 21 17.43 9.15 -7.32
C ARG A 21 18.77 9.74 -7.77
N VAL A 22 19.16 10.81 -7.11
CA VAL A 22 20.47 11.45 -7.29
C VAL A 22 21.24 11.41 -5.98
N ALA A 23 22.58 11.47 -6.07
CA ALA A 23 23.41 11.58 -4.88
C ALA A 23 23.19 12.95 -4.21
N SER A 24 23.10 12.96 -2.89
CA SER A 24 23.06 14.20 -2.13
C SER A 24 24.45 14.84 -2.06
N PRO A 25 24.56 16.17 -1.89
CA PRO A 25 25.85 16.82 -1.69
C PRO A 25 26.63 16.14 -0.54
N GLY A 26 27.86 15.66 -0.84
CA GLY A 26 28.69 14.95 0.13
C GLY A 26 28.47 13.45 0.24
N GLU A 27 27.45 12.90 -0.37
CA GLU A 27 27.21 11.45 -0.44
C GLU A 27 28.06 10.82 -1.55
N LYS A 28 28.81 9.74 -1.22
CA LYS A 28 29.58 9.03 -2.25
C LYS A 28 28.63 8.27 -3.17
N THR A 29 28.79 8.43 -4.48
CA THR A 29 27.92 7.80 -5.49
C THR A 29 27.88 6.27 -5.37
N ALA A 30 28.96 5.65 -4.91
CA ALA A 30 29.03 4.20 -4.67
C ALA A 30 28.08 3.73 -3.53
N ASP A 31 27.75 4.61 -2.59
CA ASP A 31 26.91 4.28 -1.42
C ASP A 31 25.42 4.55 -1.68
N VAL A 32 25.09 5.21 -2.80
CA VAL A 32 23.71 5.59 -3.13
C VAL A 32 22.96 4.41 -3.75
N ARG A 33 22.08 3.82 -2.96
CA ARG A 33 21.17 2.77 -3.49
C ARG A 33 20.24 3.35 -4.56
N ASN A 34 20.03 2.59 -5.62
CA ASN A 34 19.13 2.96 -6.73
C ASN A 34 19.48 4.28 -7.44
N LEU A 35 20.76 4.68 -7.45
CA LEU A 35 21.22 5.86 -8.17
C LEU A 35 20.82 5.80 -9.65
N GLY A 36 20.27 6.90 -10.17
CA GLY A 36 19.79 7.00 -11.56
C GLY A 36 18.47 6.29 -11.85
N ARG A 37 17.90 5.54 -10.89
CA ARG A 37 16.60 4.89 -11.04
C ARG A 37 15.45 5.82 -10.62
N VAL A 38 14.30 5.61 -11.22
CA VAL A 38 13.06 6.24 -10.76
C VAL A 38 12.65 5.58 -9.44
N VAL A 39 12.37 6.39 -8.43
CA VAL A 39 11.92 5.99 -7.10
C VAL A 39 10.54 6.58 -6.89
N ALA A 40 9.61 5.76 -6.41
CA ALA A 40 8.30 6.22 -5.98
C ALA A 40 8.34 6.51 -4.47
N ASP A 41 7.97 7.71 -4.09
CA ASP A 41 7.96 8.17 -2.70
C ASP A 41 6.58 8.69 -2.31
N THR A 42 6.19 8.43 -1.06
CA THR A 42 4.94 8.92 -0.48
C THR A 42 5.26 9.91 0.65
N TRP A 43 4.56 11.04 0.65
CA TRP A 43 4.73 12.13 1.59
C TRP A 43 3.40 12.48 2.24
N ALA A 44 3.43 12.93 3.49
CA ALA A 44 2.24 13.35 4.23
C ALA A 44 2.45 14.66 4.98
N CYS A 45 1.38 15.45 5.11
CA CYS A 45 1.29 16.60 6.01
C CYS A 45 -0.10 16.67 6.63
N GLY A 46 -0.22 17.41 7.73
CA GLY A 46 -1.45 17.57 8.47
C GLY A 46 -1.34 17.14 9.93
N ARG A 47 -2.42 16.60 10.49
CA ARG A 47 -2.54 16.22 11.90
C ARG A 47 -2.06 14.79 12.14
N GLY A 48 -1.09 14.63 13.06
CA GLY A 48 -0.47 13.33 13.34
C GLY A 48 -0.67 12.77 14.75
N ILE A 49 -1.60 13.34 15.55
CA ILE A 49 -1.81 12.98 16.97
C ILE A 49 -2.08 11.48 17.17
N VAL A 50 -2.86 10.87 16.29
CA VAL A 50 -3.19 9.43 16.35
C VAL A 50 -2.37 8.59 15.39
N GLY A 51 -1.21 9.11 14.94
CA GLY A 51 -0.33 8.41 14.01
C GLY A 51 -0.78 8.47 12.54
N THR A 52 -1.76 9.31 12.19
CA THR A 52 -2.37 9.36 10.86
C THR A 52 -1.39 9.70 9.74
N LEU A 53 -0.26 10.36 10.04
CA LEU A 53 0.74 10.70 9.02
C LEU A 53 1.58 9.49 8.55
N GLY A 54 1.54 8.36 9.25
CA GLY A 54 2.25 7.15 8.84
C GLY A 54 3.78 7.24 8.85
N ASN A 55 4.35 8.29 9.44
CA ASN A 55 5.79 8.56 9.45
C ASN A 55 6.50 8.08 10.72
N GLY A 56 5.85 7.26 11.55
CA GLY A 56 6.37 6.74 12.81
C GLY A 56 6.35 7.74 13.96
N ARG A 57 5.75 8.91 13.80
CA ARG A 57 5.76 9.99 14.80
C ARG A 57 4.34 10.37 15.23
N TRP A 58 4.23 10.77 16.49
CA TRP A 58 3.01 11.30 17.10
C TRP A 58 3.12 12.82 17.19
N THR A 59 2.89 13.50 16.06
CA THR A 59 3.01 14.97 15.99
C THR A 59 1.64 15.62 16.03
N HIS A 60 1.51 16.75 16.74
CA HIS A 60 0.25 17.49 16.78
C HIS A 60 -0.12 17.98 15.38
N MET A 61 0.81 18.66 14.73
CA MET A 61 0.63 19.21 13.38
C MET A 61 1.96 19.17 12.62
N GLN A 62 1.91 18.71 11.38
CA GLN A 62 3.02 18.70 10.44
C GLN A 62 2.65 19.58 9.26
N GLY A 63 3.16 20.82 9.25
CA GLY A 63 2.81 21.83 8.22
C GLY A 63 3.50 21.61 6.88
N THR A 64 4.66 20.95 6.88
CA THR A 64 5.41 20.63 5.64
C THR A 64 5.32 19.13 5.35
N PRO A 65 5.19 18.72 4.08
CA PRO A 65 5.19 17.30 3.75
C PRO A 65 6.44 16.58 4.26
N THR A 66 6.25 15.45 4.95
CA THR A 66 7.30 14.53 5.40
C THR A 66 7.15 13.20 4.71
N LYS A 67 8.28 12.59 4.38
CA LYS A 67 8.34 11.29 3.73
C LYS A 67 7.84 10.18 4.67
N ILE A 68 7.07 9.24 4.12
CA ILE A 68 6.64 8.02 4.80
C ILE A 68 7.61 6.90 4.41
N PRO A 69 8.52 6.49 5.27
CA PRO A 69 9.56 5.52 4.91
C PRO A 69 9.00 4.17 4.46
N ALA A 70 7.95 3.68 5.12
CA ALA A 70 7.33 2.39 4.81
C ALA A 70 6.62 2.34 3.45
N LEU A 71 6.33 3.50 2.84
CA LEU A 71 5.65 3.63 1.55
C LEU A 71 6.56 4.31 0.50
N SER A 72 7.85 4.29 0.70
CA SER A 72 8.79 5.06 -0.14
C SER A 72 10.01 4.24 -0.51
N GLY A 73 10.44 4.36 -1.76
CA GLY A 73 11.65 3.70 -2.24
C GLY A 73 11.55 2.18 -2.27
N LEU A 74 10.37 1.64 -2.43
CA LEU A 74 10.12 0.21 -2.52
C LEU A 74 10.33 -0.28 -3.96
N PHE A 75 10.92 -1.47 -4.09
CA PHE A 75 11.17 -2.12 -5.36
C PHE A 75 10.79 -3.60 -5.26
N GLU A 76 10.32 -4.14 -6.35
CA GLU A 76 10.14 -5.56 -6.56
C GLU A 76 10.84 -6.00 -7.85
N TYR A 77 11.11 -7.28 -7.95
CA TYR A 77 11.63 -7.86 -9.17
C TYR A 77 10.48 -8.37 -10.04
N ASP A 78 10.32 -7.78 -11.20
CA ASP A 78 9.35 -8.24 -12.19
C ASP A 78 10.02 -9.33 -13.06
N GLU A 79 9.56 -10.56 -12.92
CA GLU A 79 10.11 -11.71 -13.67
C GLU A 79 9.84 -11.61 -15.16
N LYS A 80 8.72 -11.03 -15.59
CA LYS A 80 8.38 -10.84 -17.00
C LYS A 80 9.25 -9.77 -17.63
N ALA A 81 9.42 -8.66 -16.95
CA ALA A 81 10.32 -7.58 -17.38
C ALA A 81 11.80 -7.87 -17.10
N ARG A 82 12.12 -8.89 -16.28
CA ARG A 82 13.47 -9.23 -15.80
C ARG A 82 14.21 -8.02 -15.23
N ALA A 83 13.49 -7.19 -14.48
CA ALA A 83 14.02 -5.93 -13.96
C ALA A 83 13.42 -5.62 -12.59
N ALA A 84 14.19 -4.91 -11.75
CA ALA A 84 13.65 -4.32 -10.55
C ALA A 84 12.84 -3.06 -10.90
N ILE A 85 11.56 -3.07 -10.57
CA ILE A 85 10.63 -1.97 -10.80
C ILE A 85 10.22 -1.31 -9.48
N PRO A 86 9.97 0.02 -9.45
CA PRO A 86 9.49 0.67 -8.24
C PRO A 86 8.04 0.28 -7.98
N ILE A 87 7.76 -0.08 -6.72
CA ILE A 87 6.38 -0.29 -6.26
C ILE A 87 5.77 1.08 -6.00
N ARG A 88 4.67 1.38 -6.69
CA ARG A 88 3.90 2.62 -6.52
C ARG A 88 2.68 2.39 -5.64
N MET A 89 2.09 3.48 -5.19
CA MET A 89 0.77 3.43 -4.58
C MET A 89 -0.29 3.49 -5.66
N HIS A 90 -1.15 2.47 -5.71
CA HIS A 90 -2.33 2.46 -6.56
C HIS A 90 -3.33 3.51 -6.09
N SER A 91 -3.61 3.51 -4.77
CA SER A 91 -4.48 4.50 -4.14
C SER A 91 -4.15 4.66 -2.66
N ILE A 92 -4.53 5.80 -2.09
CA ILE A 92 -4.51 6.03 -0.65
C ILE A 92 -5.91 6.50 -0.25
N ALA A 93 -6.59 5.69 0.55
CA ALA A 93 -7.85 6.04 1.19
C ALA A 93 -7.57 6.77 2.50
N VAL A 94 -8.14 7.96 2.65
CA VAL A 94 -7.87 8.84 3.81
C VAL A 94 -9.15 9.12 4.56
N GLY A 95 -9.28 8.54 5.74
CA GLY A 95 -10.38 8.80 6.66
C GLY A 95 -10.12 10.01 7.57
N SER A 96 -10.96 10.18 8.58
CA SER A 96 -10.80 11.28 9.54
C SER A 96 -9.58 11.11 10.45
N THR A 97 -9.25 9.87 10.83
CA THR A 97 -8.21 9.57 11.81
C THR A 97 -7.27 8.45 11.38
N HIS A 98 -7.55 7.75 10.29
CA HIS A 98 -6.78 6.61 9.81
C HIS A 98 -6.69 6.65 8.28
N ALA A 99 -5.80 5.85 7.74
CA ALA A 99 -5.61 5.73 6.31
C ALA A 99 -5.22 4.30 5.91
N ALA A 100 -5.46 3.97 4.65
CA ALA A 100 -5.03 2.75 4.03
C ALA A 100 -4.39 3.04 2.67
N ALA A 101 -3.28 2.39 2.37
CA ALA A 101 -2.62 2.46 1.07
C ALA A 101 -2.73 1.12 0.36
N VAL A 102 -3.23 1.15 -0.86
CA VAL A 102 -3.22 0.01 -1.78
C VAL A 102 -1.97 0.15 -2.65
N MET A 103 -1.14 -0.87 -2.66
CA MET A 103 0.09 -0.88 -3.43
C MET A 103 -0.15 -1.40 -4.85
N ASP A 104 0.65 -0.92 -5.78
CA ASP A 104 0.65 -1.37 -7.18
C ASP A 104 1.77 -2.40 -7.38
N ASN A 105 1.85 -3.36 -6.46
CA ASN A 105 2.82 -4.43 -6.52
C ASN A 105 2.30 -5.60 -7.37
N VAL A 106 3.22 -6.24 -8.08
CA VAL A 106 2.95 -7.37 -8.96
C VAL A 106 3.56 -8.61 -8.33
N THR A 107 2.75 -9.43 -7.69
CA THR A 107 3.19 -10.73 -7.18
C THR A 107 2.71 -11.82 -8.15
N TYR A 108 3.64 -12.50 -8.79
CA TYR A 108 3.32 -13.67 -9.59
C TYR A 108 3.35 -14.91 -8.70
N LEU A 109 2.35 -15.76 -8.78
CA LEU A 109 2.48 -17.13 -8.29
C LEU A 109 3.46 -17.89 -9.16
N ASP A 110 4.26 -18.75 -8.55
CA ASP A 110 5.09 -19.70 -9.26
C ASP A 110 4.22 -20.48 -10.26
N ALA A 111 4.56 -20.37 -11.54
CA ALA A 111 3.85 -21.00 -12.64
C ALA A 111 3.81 -22.53 -12.55
N SER A 112 4.51 -23.14 -11.58
CA SER A 112 4.54 -24.59 -11.35
C SER A 112 3.30 -25.12 -10.63
N GLU A 113 2.49 -24.28 -9.99
CA GLU A 113 1.34 -24.71 -9.22
C GLU A 113 -0.03 -24.33 -9.81
N SER A 114 -0.08 -23.46 -10.83
CA SER A 114 -1.33 -23.09 -11.49
C SER A 114 -1.25 -23.19 -13.00
N SER A 115 -1.69 -24.30 -13.55
CA SER A 115 -1.97 -24.46 -14.99
C SER A 115 -3.37 -23.95 -15.37
N GLY A 116 -3.89 -22.94 -14.72
CA GLY A 116 -5.22 -22.37 -14.96
C GLY A 116 -5.16 -21.04 -15.71
N GLU A 117 -6.23 -20.72 -16.46
CA GLU A 117 -6.43 -19.41 -17.12
C GLU A 117 -6.42 -18.20 -16.16
N ASN A 118 -6.29 -18.44 -14.88
CA ASN A 118 -6.21 -17.48 -13.79
C ASN A 118 -4.77 -17.34 -13.26
N ASP A 119 -3.81 -17.21 -14.14
CA ASP A 119 -2.45 -16.79 -13.81
C ASP A 119 -2.51 -15.34 -13.31
N THR A 120 -3.17 -15.17 -12.18
CA THR A 120 -3.54 -13.89 -11.63
C THR A 120 -2.40 -13.37 -10.78
N ASN A 121 -1.99 -12.18 -11.11
CA ASN A 121 -1.32 -11.29 -10.21
C ASN A 121 -2.04 -11.33 -8.84
N TRP A 122 -1.36 -11.83 -7.81
CA TRP A 122 -1.88 -11.88 -6.45
C TRP A 122 -1.82 -10.50 -5.83
N GLY A 123 -2.71 -9.72 -6.25
CA GLY A 123 -3.28 -8.60 -5.60
C GLY A 123 -2.35 -7.53 -5.07
N ALA A 124 -2.91 -6.39 -5.03
CA ALA A 124 -2.37 -5.24 -4.36
C ALA A 124 -2.33 -5.48 -2.86
N ASP A 125 -1.16 -5.45 -2.27
CA ASP A 125 -0.98 -5.40 -0.82
C ASP A 125 -1.62 -4.14 -0.25
N VAL A 126 -2.18 -4.24 0.95
CA VAL A 126 -2.77 -3.09 1.64
C VAL A 126 -2.06 -2.85 2.96
N LEU A 127 -1.66 -1.61 3.20
CA LEU A 127 -1.09 -1.16 4.46
C LEU A 127 -2.04 -0.20 5.17
N TRP A 128 -2.08 -0.29 6.50
CA TRP A 128 -3.03 0.39 7.36
C TRP A 128 -2.30 1.16 8.46
N TRP A 129 -2.77 2.38 8.81
CA TRP A 129 -2.21 3.15 9.92
C TRP A 129 -3.17 4.22 10.42
N GLY A 130 -2.84 4.82 11.55
CA GLY A 130 -3.58 5.89 12.17
C GLY A 130 -4.37 5.45 13.39
N GLY A 131 -5.47 6.15 13.66
CA GLY A 131 -6.37 5.90 14.77
C GLY A 131 -7.09 4.55 14.67
N ASN A 132 -7.23 3.86 15.81
CA ASN A 132 -7.82 2.52 15.87
C ASN A 132 -8.73 2.32 17.09
N GLU A 133 -9.27 3.39 17.64
CA GLU A 133 -10.13 3.34 18.83
C GLU A 133 -11.41 2.52 18.63
N PHE A 134 -11.85 2.38 17.38
CA PHE A 134 -13.06 1.67 16.98
C PHE A 134 -12.76 0.42 16.14
N TYR A 135 -11.55 -0.13 16.23
CA TYR A 135 -11.06 -1.29 15.45
C TYR A 135 -11.04 -1.07 13.93
N GLN A 136 -11.05 0.17 13.47
CA GLN A 136 -11.13 0.53 12.05
C GLN A 136 -9.94 0.09 11.21
N LEU A 137 -8.82 -0.31 11.82
CA LEU A 137 -7.66 -0.89 11.12
C LEU A 137 -7.72 -2.42 10.97
N GLY A 138 -8.73 -3.10 11.54
CA GLY A 138 -8.85 -4.55 11.42
C GLY A 138 -7.74 -5.37 12.12
N THR A 139 -6.98 -4.77 13.05
CA THR A 139 -5.84 -5.42 13.72
C THR A 139 -6.26 -6.33 14.90
N GLY A 140 -7.54 -6.40 15.23
CA GLY A 140 -8.04 -7.06 16.43
C GLY A 140 -7.69 -6.34 17.75
N LYS A 141 -7.02 -5.19 17.69
CA LYS A 141 -6.60 -4.37 18.83
C LYS A 141 -7.08 -2.93 18.63
N ARG A 142 -7.23 -2.17 19.73
CA ARG A 142 -7.64 -0.76 19.69
C ARG A 142 -6.47 0.23 19.73
N ASN A 143 -5.26 -0.24 19.51
CA ASN A 143 -4.07 0.60 19.55
C ASN A 143 -3.93 1.38 18.24
N ASN A 144 -3.71 2.69 18.35
CA ASN A 144 -3.33 3.54 17.23
C ASN A 144 -1.97 3.11 16.67
N VAL A 145 -1.77 3.29 15.38
CA VAL A 145 -0.57 2.82 14.66
C VAL A 145 0.05 3.98 13.89
N ALA A 146 1.30 4.32 14.20
CA ALA A 146 2.00 5.44 13.57
C ALA A 146 2.80 5.05 12.31
N ASN A 147 3.03 3.76 12.09
CA ASN A 147 3.70 3.25 10.89
C ASN A 147 2.72 2.42 10.04
N PRO A 148 2.70 2.58 8.72
CA PRO A 148 1.97 1.67 7.86
C PRO A 148 2.35 0.22 8.12
N MET A 149 1.36 -0.64 8.32
CA MET A 149 1.55 -2.06 8.61
C MET A 149 0.58 -2.93 7.82
N TYR A 150 0.98 -4.15 7.56
CA TYR A 150 0.09 -5.18 7.03
C TYR A 150 -0.78 -5.74 8.14
N ILE A 151 -1.98 -6.18 7.80
CA ILE A 151 -2.84 -6.97 8.67
C ILE A 151 -2.90 -8.43 8.17
N ARG A 152 -3.32 -9.32 9.04
CA ARG A 152 -3.58 -10.71 8.66
C ARG A 152 -4.84 -10.80 7.77
N PRO A 153 -4.98 -11.85 6.95
CA PRO A 153 -6.23 -12.13 6.26
C PRO A 153 -7.41 -12.13 7.24
N LEU A 154 -8.55 -11.64 6.78
CA LEU A 154 -9.77 -11.59 7.60
C LEU A 154 -10.43 -12.97 7.72
N ASP A 155 -10.05 -13.91 6.88
CA ASP A 155 -10.55 -15.29 6.88
C ASP A 155 -9.72 -16.12 7.86
N MET A 156 -10.32 -16.46 9.00
CA MET A 156 -9.66 -17.17 10.09
C MET A 156 -9.46 -18.67 9.78
N ASP A 157 -10.16 -19.22 8.80
CA ASP A 157 -10.04 -20.65 8.42
C ASP A 157 -8.71 -20.94 7.69
N ALA A 158 -8.02 -19.91 7.20
CA ALA A 158 -6.69 -20.02 6.64
C ALA A 158 -5.58 -20.30 7.68
N GLU A 159 -5.88 -20.29 8.98
CA GLU A 159 -4.89 -20.65 10.02
C GLU A 159 -4.44 -22.14 9.95
N GLY A 160 -5.18 -23.01 9.26
CA GLY A 160 -4.78 -24.41 9.04
C GLY A 160 -3.74 -24.61 7.94
N GLU A 161 -3.60 -23.69 7.04
CA GLU A 161 -2.58 -23.69 5.99
C GLU A 161 -1.47 -22.68 6.28
N VAL A 162 -0.70 -22.96 7.32
CA VAL A 162 0.67 -22.43 7.39
C VAL A 162 1.37 -23.00 6.18
N GLY A 163 1.40 -22.23 5.11
CA GLY A 163 2.02 -22.62 3.86
C GLY A 163 3.41 -23.15 4.13
N ARG A 164 3.80 -24.21 3.45
CA ARG A 164 5.05 -24.97 3.59
C ARG A 164 6.34 -24.13 3.51
N ARG A 165 6.26 -22.79 3.43
CA ARG A 165 7.38 -21.86 3.26
C ARG A 165 7.44 -20.70 4.27
N GLY A 166 6.63 -20.69 5.34
CA GLY A 166 6.71 -19.63 6.36
C GLY A 166 6.34 -18.23 5.84
N GLU A 167 5.68 -18.12 4.71
CA GLU A 167 5.17 -16.86 4.20
C GLU A 167 4.03 -16.37 5.09
N GLN A 168 4.21 -15.19 5.66
CA GLN A 168 3.14 -14.56 6.41
C GLN A 168 2.04 -14.15 5.42
N HIS A 169 0.90 -14.82 5.47
CA HIS A 169 -0.27 -14.41 4.71
C HIS A 169 -0.65 -12.97 5.11
N ARG A 170 -0.67 -12.08 4.14
CA ARG A 170 -1.06 -10.68 4.30
C ARG A 170 -2.45 -10.49 3.71
N PHE A 171 -3.20 -9.58 4.30
CA PHE A 171 -4.42 -9.12 3.67
C PHE A 171 -4.07 -8.36 2.38
N HIS A 172 -4.65 -8.79 1.28
CA HIS A 172 -4.53 -8.17 -0.03
C HIS A 172 -5.92 -8.05 -0.66
N ILE A 173 -6.05 -7.18 -1.63
CA ILE A 173 -7.28 -7.02 -2.39
C ILE A 173 -7.08 -7.48 -3.84
N THR A 174 -8.17 -7.90 -4.46
CA THR A 174 -8.15 -8.31 -5.86
C THR A 174 -7.94 -7.08 -6.76
N PRO A 175 -6.87 -7.05 -7.56
CA PRO A 175 -6.63 -5.96 -8.49
C PRO A 175 -7.67 -5.94 -9.61
N LYS A 176 -7.64 -4.87 -10.39
CA LYS A 176 -8.55 -4.70 -11.52
C LYS A 176 -8.38 -5.83 -12.53
N HIS A 177 -9.45 -6.55 -12.79
CA HIS A 177 -9.52 -7.62 -13.79
C HIS A 177 -10.82 -7.56 -14.59
N THR A 178 -10.84 -8.20 -15.75
CA THR A 178 -12.01 -8.20 -16.62
C THR A 178 -12.69 -9.56 -16.57
N VAL A 179 -13.96 -9.57 -16.18
CA VAL A 179 -14.82 -10.76 -16.19
C VAL A 179 -15.92 -10.61 -17.23
N ARG A 180 -16.47 -11.73 -17.68
CA ARG A 180 -17.66 -11.75 -18.55
C ARG A 180 -18.89 -12.07 -17.72
N ILE A 181 -19.82 -11.11 -17.65
CA ILE A 181 -21.10 -11.27 -16.95
C ILE A 181 -22.22 -11.10 -17.98
N GLY A 182 -23.04 -12.13 -18.18
CA GLY A 182 -24.15 -12.08 -19.17
C GLY A 182 -23.69 -11.75 -20.60
N GLY A 183 -22.50 -12.21 -21.01
CA GLY A 183 -21.92 -11.95 -22.34
C GLY A 183 -21.24 -10.58 -22.49
N ARG A 184 -21.30 -9.69 -21.49
CA ARG A 184 -20.64 -8.38 -21.48
C ARG A 184 -19.30 -8.47 -20.73
N LYS A 185 -18.29 -7.77 -21.24
CA LYS A 185 -17.02 -7.58 -20.50
C LYS A 185 -17.24 -6.50 -19.45
N VAL A 186 -17.00 -6.84 -18.18
CA VAL A 186 -17.11 -5.94 -17.03
C VAL A 186 -15.76 -5.93 -16.33
N SER A 187 -15.28 -4.74 -16.02
CA SER A 187 -14.07 -4.58 -15.21
C SER A 187 -14.46 -4.53 -13.74
N VAL A 188 -13.90 -5.41 -12.94
CA VAL A 188 -14.16 -5.52 -11.51
C VAL A 188 -12.85 -5.32 -10.77
N GLU A 189 -12.88 -4.60 -9.65
CA GLU A 189 -11.76 -4.45 -8.74
C GLU A 189 -12.27 -4.39 -7.30
N GLN A 190 -11.44 -4.79 -6.35
CA GLN A 190 -11.72 -4.48 -4.95
C GLN A 190 -11.11 -3.12 -4.60
N ARG A 191 -11.82 -2.36 -3.78
CA ARG A 191 -11.45 -1.03 -3.33
C ARG A 191 -11.46 -0.95 -1.82
N VAL A 192 -10.62 -0.08 -1.30
CA VAL A 192 -10.56 0.26 0.12
C VAL A 192 -10.95 1.70 0.29
N GLU A 193 -11.87 1.98 1.22
CA GLU A 193 -12.28 3.33 1.59
C GLU A 193 -12.24 3.50 3.09
N CYS A 194 -11.73 4.65 3.53
CA CYS A 194 -11.63 5.03 4.92
C CYS A 194 -12.63 6.15 5.25
N GLY A 195 -13.55 5.87 6.16
CA GLY A 195 -14.52 6.85 6.65
C GLY A 195 -14.07 7.55 7.94
N ARG A 196 -15.03 7.94 8.78
CA ARG A 196 -14.71 8.59 10.05
C ARG A 196 -14.07 7.62 11.04
N ASN A 197 -14.74 6.50 11.33
CA ASN A 197 -14.30 5.47 12.26
C ASN A 197 -14.52 4.07 11.68
N VAL A 198 -14.50 3.93 10.39
CA VAL A 198 -14.78 2.69 9.67
C VAL A 198 -13.91 2.60 8.44
N THR A 199 -13.51 1.38 8.10
CA THR A 199 -12.91 1.04 6.83
C THR A 199 -13.81 0.06 6.10
N ALA A 200 -14.02 0.28 4.82
CA ALA A 200 -14.77 -0.60 3.95
C ALA A 200 -13.85 -1.18 2.88
N VAL A 201 -13.98 -2.47 2.64
CA VAL A 201 -13.42 -3.15 1.47
C VAL A 201 -14.60 -3.70 0.68
N TYR A 202 -14.69 -3.35 -0.59
CA TYR A 202 -15.84 -3.72 -1.42
C TYR A 202 -15.41 -3.93 -2.88
N SER A 203 -16.20 -4.71 -3.60
CA SER A 203 -16.00 -4.89 -5.04
C SER A 203 -16.72 -3.78 -5.80
N GLY A 204 -15.98 -3.08 -6.66
CA GLY A 204 -16.49 -2.07 -7.58
C GLY A 204 -16.55 -2.61 -9.03
N VAL A 205 -17.43 -2.02 -9.81
CA VAL A 205 -17.62 -2.31 -11.24
C VAL A 205 -17.32 -1.06 -12.06
#